data_6c9da151f22eb5374df71ac359fc1ac6
#
_entry.id   6c9da151f22eb5374df71ac359fc1ac6
#
_cell.length_a   1.000
_cell.length_b   1.000
_cell.length_c   1.000
_cell.angle_alpha   90.00
_cell.angle_beta   90.00
_cell.angle_gamma   90.00
#
_symmetry.space_group_name_H-M   'P 1'
#
loop_
_entity.id
_entity.type
_entity.pdbx_description
1 polymer ?
#
loop_
_entity_poly.entity_id
_entity_poly.type
_entity_poly.pdbx_seq_one_letter_code
_entity_poly.pdbx_strand_id
1 'polypeptide(L)'
;MTVETILPPAEALAAHAKSCWPGESAEYRAARTALLAEEIALRRQLERVAEQRRALPPGPAVARDYQFEGAEGPVTLAELFGDKETLIVYAWMFGPERERPCPMCTSLLSAWEGEALDIQQRVALAVTARSPLDKLEAFAAERGWRHLPLYSDTSGDFSRDYDALIPEVGEIPQLLVFTRRDGTIRFFWAGEMDDTTADPGQDPRGAPDLMPLWTILDFTPEGRGADWYPSLTYPAK
;
A
#
# COMPACT_ATOMS: atom_id res chain seq x y z
N MET A 1 -26.92 -13.05 17.16
CA MET A 1 -27.38 -11.67 17.43
C MET A 1 -26.16 -10.90 17.91
N THR A 2 -25.51 -10.16 17.03
CA THR A 2 -24.43 -9.22 17.40
C THR A 2 -25.11 -8.02 18.06
N VAL A 3 -24.82 -7.79 19.34
CA VAL A 3 -25.22 -6.56 20.02
C VAL A 3 -24.45 -5.42 19.33
N GLU A 4 -25.18 -4.58 18.62
CA GLU A 4 -24.62 -3.37 18.04
C GLU A 4 -24.16 -2.47 19.17
N THR A 5 -22.86 -2.42 19.40
CA THR A 5 -22.28 -1.58 20.46
C THR A 5 -22.41 -0.12 20.03
N ILE A 6 -23.35 0.61 20.65
CA ILE A 6 -23.50 2.06 20.40
C ILE A 6 -22.21 2.75 20.94
N LEU A 7 -21.42 3.24 20.01
CA LEU A 7 -20.19 3.98 20.37
C LEU A 7 -20.56 5.37 20.93
N PRO A 8 -19.93 5.82 22.00
CA PRO A 8 -20.14 7.17 22.51
C PRO A 8 -19.69 8.22 21.48
N PRO A 9 -20.23 9.45 21.48
CA PRO A 9 -19.74 10.53 20.62
C PRO A 9 -18.22 10.71 20.72
N ALA A 10 -17.57 11.07 19.61
CA ALA A 10 -16.11 11.24 19.59
C ALA A 10 -15.67 12.39 20.53
N GLU A 11 -16.46 13.46 20.57
CA GLU A 11 -16.24 14.61 21.44
C GLU A 11 -16.29 14.20 22.94
N ALA A 12 -17.22 13.32 23.30
CA ALA A 12 -17.31 12.81 24.66
C ALA A 12 -16.05 12.00 25.05
N LEU A 13 -15.51 11.19 24.13
CA LEU A 13 -14.25 10.48 24.38
C LEU A 13 -13.06 11.45 24.45
N ALA A 14 -13.00 12.43 23.56
CA ALA A 14 -11.94 13.43 23.54
C ALA A 14 -11.90 14.25 24.85
N ALA A 15 -13.07 14.59 25.41
CA ALA A 15 -13.18 15.30 26.67
C ALA A 15 -12.63 14.51 27.88
N HIS A 16 -12.48 13.17 27.76
CA HIS A 16 -11.88 12.35 28.81
C HIS A 16 -10.35 12.20 28.70
N ALA A 17 -9.72 12.85 27.69
CA ALA A 17 -8.28 12.79 27.52
C ALA A 17 -7.56 13.40 28.74
N LYS A 18 -6.63 12.62 29.30
CA LYS A 18 -5.86 13.02 30.51
C LYS A 18 -4.51 13.65 30.18
N SER A 19 -4.14 13.64 28.89
CA SER A 19 -2.84 14.20 28.47
C SER A 19 -2.86 15.73 28.62
N CYS A 20 -1.81 16.25 29.25
CA CYS A 20 -1.58 17.67 29.44
C CYS A 20 -0.08 17.92 29.25
N TRP A 21 0.27 18.91 28.44
CA TRP A 21 1.64 19.20 28.11
C TRP A 21 2.18 20.38 28.94
N PRO A 22 3.45 20.34 29.37
CA PRO A 22 4.03 21.44 30.12
C PRO A 22 3.91 22.78 29.38
N GLY A 23 3.31 23.78 30.05
CA GLY A 23 3.20 25.13 29.48
C GLY A 23 2.10 25.35 28.45
N GLU A 24 1.23 24.37 28.19
CA GLU A 24 0.14 24.56 27.25
C GLU A 24 -0.86 25.63 27.72
N SER A 25 -1.36 26.45 26.79
CA SER A 25 -2.42 27.38 27.06
C SER A 25 -3.80 26.72 27.02
N ALA A 26 -4.79 27.36 27.63
CA ALA A 26 -6.19 26.91 27.56
C ALA A 26 -6.72 26.87 26.12
N GLU A 27 -6.30 27.82 25.29
CA GLU A 27 -6.65 27.87 23.87
C GLU A 27 -6.07 26.68 23.11
N TYR A 28 -4.76 26.38 23.30
CA TYR A 28 -4.13 25.19 22.70
C TYR A 28 -4.83 23.92 23.14
N ARG A 29 -5.14 23.78 24.43
CA ARG A 29 -5.84 22.61 24.97
C ARG A 29 -7.22 22.43 24.35
N ALA A 30 -7.98 23.50 24.19
CA ALA A 30 -9.29 23.46 23.55
C ALA A 30 -9.19 23.01 22.08
N ALA A 31 -8.28 23.60 21.31
CA ALA A 31 -8.04 23.23 19.90
C ALA A 31 -7.56 21.77 19.78
N ARG A 32 -6.64 21.33 20.66
CA ARG A 32 -6.15 19.95 20.66
C ARG A 32 -7.23 18.94 21.00
N THR A 33 -8.15 19.27 21.92
CA THR A 33 -9.28 18.41 22.26
C THR A 33 -10.27 18.30 21.09
N ALA A 34 -10.54 19.38 20.38
CA ALA A 34 -11.36 19.36 19.17
C ALA A 34 -10.72 18.49 18.07
N LEU A 35 -9.43 18.65 17.82
CA LEU A 35 -8.69 17.82 16.88
C LEU A 35 -8.71 16.34 17.28
N LEU A 36 -8.60 16.03 18.58
CA LEU A 36 -8.68 14.65 19.07
C LEU A 36 -10.03 13.99 18.74
N ALA A 37 -11.12 14.75 18.78
CA ALA A 37 -12.43 14.25 18.36
C ALA A 37 -12.43 13.83 16.88
N GLU A 38 -11.84 14.64 16.00
CA GLU A 38 -11.68 14.32 14.57
C GLU A 38 -10.78 13.09 14.37
N GLU A 39 -9.67 12.99 15.08
CA GLU A 39 -8.78 11.80 15.04
C GLU A 39 -9.51 10.51 15.47
N ILE A 40 -10.38 10.60 16.48
CA ILE A 40 -11.23 9.47 16.89
C ILE A 40 -12.23 9.11 15.81
N ALA A 41 -12.85 10.11 15.17
CA ALA A 41 -13.81 9.91 14.08
C ALA A 41 -13.12 9.28 12.85
N LEU A 42 -11.93 9.76 12.49
CA LEU A 42 -11.10 9.20 11.41
C LEU A 42 -10.75 7.73 11.67
N ARG A 43 -10.29 7.37 12.87
CA ARG A 43 -10.00 5.98 13.23
C ARG A 43 -11.21 5.08 13.01
N ARG A 44 -12.40 5.52 13.44
CA ARG A 44 -13.65 4.79 13.22
C ARG A 44 -14.02 4.68 11.75
N GLN A 45 -13.72 5.72 10.96
CA GLN A 45 -13.92 5.68 9.50
C GLN A 45 -13.02 4.65 8.84
N LEU A 46 -11.74 4.59 9.22
CA LEU A 46 -10.80 3.58 8.72
C LEU A 46 -11.28 2.16 9.01
N GLU A 47 -11.78 1.90 10.23
CA GLU A 47 -12.36 0.61 10.60
C GLU A 47 -13.59 0.25 9.73
N ARG A 48 -14.51 1.21 9.53
CA ARG A 48 -15.69 1.00 8.68
C ARG A 48 -15.31 0.70 7.23
N VAL A 49 -14.36 1.42 6.66
CA VAL A 49 -13.88 1.17 5.29
C VAL A 49 -13.21 -0.20 5.20
N ALA A 50 -12.42 -0.59 6.20
CA ALA A 50 -11.82 -1.92 6.26
C ALA A 50 -12.87 -3.04 6.35
N GLU A 51 -13.96 -2.83 7.11
CA GLU A 51 -15.09 -3.77 7.17
C GLU A 51 -15.83 -3.86 5.83
N GLN A 52 -16.09 -2.74 5.18
CA GLN A 52 -16.71 -2.71 3.85
C GLN A 52 -15.85 -3.46 2.82
N ARG A 53 -14.52 -3.29 2.88
CA ARG A 53 -13.58 -4.03 2.03
C ARG A 53 -13.69 -5.55 2.27
N ARG A 54 -13.71 -5.97 3.53
CA ARG A 54 -13.89 -7.40 3.88
C ARG A 54 -15.26 -7.96 3.48
N ALA A 55 -16.28 -7.11 3.38
CA ALA A 55 -17.64 -7.49 3.00
C ALA A 55 -17.87 -7.48 1.48
N LEU A 56 -16.87 -7.18 0.67
CA LEU A 56 -16.98 -7.28 -0.78
C LEU A 56 -17.42 -8.69 -1.18
N PRO A 57 -18.33 -8.82 -2.16
CA PRO A 57 -18.68 -10.11 -2.71
C PRO A 57 -17.47 -10.78 -3.36
N PRO A 58 -17.49 -12.10 -3.57
CA PRO A 58 -16.41 -12.77 -4.28
C PRO A 58 -16.17 -12.13 -5.65
N GLY A 59 -14.96 -11.66 -5.88
CA GLY A 59 -14.55 -11.07 -7.15
C GLY A 59 -14.42 -12.11 -8.26
N PRO A 60 -14.05 -11.69 -9.48
CA PRO A 60 -13.93 -12.57 -10.64
C PRO A 60 -12.89 -13.65 -10.39
N ALA A 61 -13.16 -14.86 -10.88
CA ALA A 61 -12.17 -15.93 -10.89
C ALA A 61 -11.04 -15.57 -11.85
N VAL A 62 -9.81 -15.82 -11.42
CA VAL A 62 -8.63 -15.69 -12.27
C VAL A 62 -8.61 -16.90 -13.21
N ALA A 63 -8.89 -16.67 -14.48
CA ALA A 63 -9.00 -17.73 -15.47
C ALA A 63 -7.65 -18.12 -16.11
N ARG A 64 -6.65 -17.25 -15.99
CA ARG A 64 -5.33 -17.41 -16.59
C ARG A 64 -4.29 -17.75 -15.54
N ASP A 65 -3.43 -18.70 -15.85
CA ASP A 65 -2.26 -18.99 -15.00
C ASP A 65 -1.10 -18.08 -15.45
N TYR A 66 -0.89 -17.01 -14.69
CA TYR A 66 0.22 -16.09 -14.94
C TYR A 66 1.52 -16.69 -14.46
N GLN A 67 2.58 -16.48 -15.24
CA GLN A 67 3.92 -16.94 -14.92
C GLN A 67 4.85 -15.77 -14.69
N PHE A 68 5.69 -15.92 -13.68
CA PHE A 68 6.72 -14.96 -13.28
C PHE A 68 8.06 -15.67 -13.18
N GLU A 69 9.13 -14.91 -13.22
CA GLU A 69 10.48 -15.39 -12.85
C GLU A 69 10.76 -15.01 -11.41
N GLY A 70 11.05 -15.98 -10.57
CA GLY A 70 11.51 -15.81 -9.18
C GLY A 70 12.92 -16.34 -8.98
N ALA A 71 13.51 -16.11 -7.82
CA ALA A 71 14.88 -16.49 -7.50
C ALA A 71 15.17 -18.01 -7.67
N GLU A 72 14.17 -18.85 -7.50
CA GLU A 72 14.27 -20.30 -7.66
C GLU A 72 13.82 -20.81 -9.06
N GLY A 73 13.53 -19.87 -9.99
CA GLY A 73 13.07 -20.16 -11.34
C GLY A 73 11.63 -19.71 -11.60
N PRO A 74 11.00 -20.19 -12.69
CA PRO A 74 9.63 -19.84 -13.04
C PRO A 74 8.65 -20.24 -11.94
N VAL A 75 7.68 -19.36 -11.68
CA VAL A 75 6.65 -19.53 -10.65
C VAL A 75 5.31 -19.02 -11.17
N THR A 76 4.22 -19.71 -10.88
CA THR A 76 2.87 -19.33 -11.26
C THR A 76 2.22 -18.42 -10.21
N LEU A 77 1.16 -17.68 -10.60
CA LEU A 77 0.36 -16.91 -9.65
C LEU A 77 -0.16 -17.81 -8.51
N ALA A 78 -0.53 -19.05 -8.81
CA ALA A 78 -1.00 -20.00 -7.80
C ALA A 78 0.09 -20.37 -6.78
N GLU A 79 1.33 -20.48 -7.23
CA GLU A 79 2.47 -20.82 -6.37
C GLU A 79 2.92 -19.64 -5.52
N LEU A 80 2.69 -18.37 -5.96
CA LEU A 80 2.98 -17.19 -5.13
C LEU A 80 2.22 -17.17 -3.81
N PHE A 81 1.10 -17.86 -3.70
CA PHE A 81 0.37 -17.98 -2.43
C PHE A 81 1.10 -18.80 -1.38
N GLY A 82 2.00 -19.71 -1.77
CA GLY A 82 2.60 -20.69 -0.85
C GLY A 82 1.52 -21.44 -0.07
N ASP A 83 1.59 -21.39 1.26
CA ASP A 83 0.62 -21.98 2.20
C ASP A 83 -0.55 -21.02 2.55
N LYS A 84 -0.57 -19.81 2.04
CA LYS A 84 -1.54 -18.77 2.39
C LYS A 84 -2.79 -18.81 1.50
N GLU A 85 -3.88 -18.29 2.02
CA GLU A 85 -5.15 -18.14 1.29
C GLU A 85 -5.35 -16.73 0.71
N THR A 86 -4.48 -15.79 1.05
CA THR A 86 -4.50 -14.41 0.55
C THR A 86 -3.11 -14.04 0.06
N LEU A 87 -3.06 -13.41 -1.11
CA LEU A 87 -1.85 -12.89 -1.73
C LEU A 87 -1.99 -11.40 -1.96
N ILE A 88 -1.02 -10.64 -1.48
CA ILE A 88 -0.83 -9.23 -1.83
C ILE A 88 0.25 -9.16 -2.92
N VAL A 89 -0.07 -8.50 -4.02
CA VAL A 89 0.88 -8.20 -5.10
C VAL A 89 1.02 -6.69 -5.22
N TYR A 90 2.24 -6.20 -5.15
CA TYR A 90 2.55 -4.83 -5.49
C TYR A 90 3.26 -4.77 -6.85
N ALA A 91 2.61 -4.17 -7.84
CA ALA A 91 3.21 -3.94 -9.14
C ALA A 91 4.10 -2.68 -9.07
N TRP A 92 5.40 -2.92 -9.18
CA TRP A 92 6.43 -1.90 -9.04
C TRP A 92 6.80 -1.31 -10.40
N MET A 93 6.75 0.00 -10.54
CA MET A 93 7.16 0.71 -11.75
C MET A 93 8.67 0.60 -11.95
N PHE A 94 9.11 -0.55 -12.45
CA PHE A 94 10.49 -0.86 -12.81
C PHE A 94 10.51 -1.78 -14.04
N GLY A 95 10.10 -1.23 -15.19
CA GLY A 95 10.10 -1.95 -16.46
C GLY A 95 11.44 -1.91 -17.18
N PRO A 96 11.55 -2.64 -18.28
CA PRO A 96 12.81 -2.81 -19.02
C PRO A 96 13.39 -1.49 -19.55
N GLU A 97 12.53 -0.54 -19.91
CA GLU A 97 12.92 0.76 -20.44
C GLU A 97 13.41 1.74 -19.35
N ARG A 98 13.20 1.42 -18.09
CA ARG A 98 13.65 2.27 -16.98
C ARG A 98 15.07 1.92 -16.58
N GLU A 99 15.96 2.89 -16.57
CA GLU A 99 17.29 2.73 -15.99
C GLU A 99 17.19 2.54 -14.46
N ARG A 100 16.31 3.30 -13.82
CA ARG A 100 16.07 3.28 -12.37
C ARG A 100 14.57 3.17 -12.08
N PRO A 101 14.17 2.54 -10.97
CA PRO A 101 12.76 2.42 -10.61
C PRO A 101 12.14 3.76 -10.17
N CYS A 102 10.81 3.78 -10.11
CA CYS A 102 10.06 4.90 -9.56
C CYS A 102 10.46 5.18 -8.09
N PRO A 103 10.88 6.41 -7.75
CA PRO A 103 11.28 6.76 -6.37
C PRO A 103 10.18 6.59 -5.33
N MET A 104 8.93 6.90 -5.68
CA MET A 104 7.79 6.75 -4.76
C MET A 104 7.52 5.28 -4.44
N CYS A 105 7.46 4.42 -5.46
CA CYS A 105 7.33 2.97 -5.25
C CYS A 105 8.49 2.44 -4.40
N THR A 106 9.71 2.91 -4.67
CA THR A 106 10.90 2.51 -3.90
C THR A 106 10.83 2.96 -2.45
N SER A 107 10.28 4.15 -2.17
CA SER A 107 10.05 4.64 -0.81
C SER A 107 9.05 3.75 -0.06
N LEU A 108 7.94 3.39 -0.71
CA LEU A 108 6.95 2.46 -0.15
C LEU A 108 7.58 1.09 0.15
N LEU A 109 8.24 0.49 -0.83
CA LEU A 109 8.85 -0.82 -0.68
C LEU A 109 9.97 -0.81 0.36
N SER A 110 10.72 0.29 0.52
CA SER A 110 11.71 0.43 1.59
C SER A 110 11.07 0.42 2.98
N ALA A 111 9.84 0.96 3.13
CA ALA A 111 9.10 0.84 4.38
C ALA A 111 8.59 -0.59 4.59
N TRP A 112 8.05 -1.22 3.55
CA TRP A 112 7.56 -2.61 3.61
C TRP A 112 8.68 -3.64 3.85
N GLU A 113 9.90 -3.37 3.40
CA GLU A 113 11.05 -4.24 3.70
C GLU A 113 11.19 -4.49 5.21
N GLY A 114 10.99 -3.45 6.02
CA GLY A 114 11.02 -3.57 7.48
C GLY A 114 9.87 -4.38 8.07
N GLU A 115 8.75 -4.50 7.36
CA GLU A 115 7.52 -5.18 7.80
C GLU A 115 7.27 -6.49 7.03
N ALA A 116 8.08 -6.81 6.02
CA ALA A 116 7.83 -7.91 5.10
C ALA A 116 7.68 -9.26 5.82
N LEU A 117 8.51 -9.53 6.81
CA LEU A 117 8.42 -10.77 7.59
C LEU A 117 7.14 -10.86 8.43
N ASP A 118 6.66 -9.73 8.97
CA ASP A 118 5.41 -9.68 9.74
C ASP A 118 4.19 -9.87 8.82
N ILE A 119 4.19 -9.21 7.65
CA ILE A 119 3.16 -9.37 6.62
C ILE A 119 3.05 -10.85 6.20
N GLN A 120 4.19 -11.48 5.93
CA GLN A 120 4.27 -12.87 5.47
C GLN A 120 3.84 -13.91 6.52
N GLN A 121 3.75 -13.54 7.81
CA GLN A 121 3.10 -14.41 8.81
C GLN A 121 1.61 -14.61 8.53
N ARG A 122 0.95 -13.62 7.93
CA ARG A 122 -0.51 -13.59 7.79
C ARG A 122 -0.98 -13.84 6.35
N VAL A 123 -0.27 -13.34 5.37
CA VAL A 123 -0.62 -13.40 3.94
C VAL A 123 0.62 -13.64 3.11
N ALA A 124 0.46 -14.13 1.89
CA ALA A 124 1.55 -14.13 0.91
C ALA A 124 1.79 -12.71 0.40
N LEU A 125 3.04 -12.38 0.14
CA LEU A 125 3.47 -11.09 -0.39
C LEU A 125 4.29 -11.33 -1.66
N ALA A 126 4.05 -10.54 -2.71
CA ALA A 126 4.86 -10.52 -3.91
C ALA A 126 5.04 -9.08 -4.38
N VAL A 127 6.24 -8.76 -4.81
CA VAL A 127 6.54 -7.52 -5.54
C VAL A 127 6.87 -7.90 -6.98
N THR A 128 6.03 -7.47 -7.91
CA THR A 128 6.21 -7.78 -9.32
C THR A 128 6.69 -6.56 -10.09
N ALA A 129 7.58 -6.76 -11.06
CA ALA A 129 7.99 -5.71 -11.99
C ALA A 129 8.30 -6.32 -13.36
N ARG A 130 8.35 -5.50 -14.41
CA ARG A 130 8.58 -5.95 -15.78
C ARG A 130 10.06 -6.05 -16.16
N SER A 131 10.97 -5.51 -15.39
CA SER A 131 12.41 -5.71 -15.61
C SER A 131 12.82 -7.17 -15.38
N PRO A 132 13.88 -7.66 -16.04
CA PRO A 132 14.48 -8.96 -15.72
C PRO A 132 14.80 -9.08 -14.24
N LEU A 133 14.72 -10.29 -13.71
CA LEU A 133 14.87 -10.55 -12.28
C LEU A 133 16.24 -10.11 -11.73
N ASP A 134 17.31 -10.35 -12.47
CA ASP A 134 18.68 -9.94 -12.10
C ASP A 134 18.79 -8.42 -11.87
N LYS A 135 18.06 -7.62 -12.65
CA LYS A 135 18.01 -6.17 -12.49
C LYS A 135 17.24 -5.77 -11.23
N LEU A 136 16.16 -6.48 -10.90
CA LEU A 136 15.39 -6.26 -9.66
C LEU A 136 16.24 -6.57 -8.44
N GLU A 137 16.91 -7.73 -8.44
CA GLU A 137 17.77 -8.20 -7.35
C GLU A 137 18.99 -7.29 -7.15
N ALA A 138 19.61 -6.83 -8.23
CA ALA A 138 20.73 -5.89 -8.15
C ALA A 138 20.32 -4.58 -7.47
N PHE A 139 19.12 -4.05 -7.80
CA PHE A 139 18.61 -2.86 -7.14
C PHE A 139 18.22 -3.13 -5.68
N ALA A 140 17.60 -4.26 -5.39
CA ALA A 140 17.28 -4.65 -4.03
C ALA A 140 18.54 -4.75 -3.15
N ALA A 141 19.61 -5.35 -3.69
CA ALA A 141 20.92 -5.41 -3.02
C ALA A 141 21.50 -4.02 -2.77
N GLU A 142 21.42 -3.09 -3.74
CA GLU A 142 21.84 -1.70 -3.57
C GLU A 142 21.09 -1.02 -2.41
N ARG A 143 19.79 -1.32 -2.26
CA ARG A 143 18.93 -0.77 -1.20
C ARG A 143 19.07 -1.50 0.14
N GLY A 144 19.74 -2.65 0.16
CA GLY A 144 19.83 -3.51 1.33
C GLY A 144 18.55 -4.28 1.66
N TRP A 145 17.64 -4.44 0.69
CA TRP A 145 16.43 -5.24 0.84
C TRP A 145 16.77 -6.74 0.87
N ARG A 146 16.14 -7.48 1.76
CA ARG A 146 16.42 -8.90 2.00
C ARG A 146 15.17 -9.76 2.15
N HIS A 147 14.02 -9.15 2.41
CA HIS A 147 12.80 -9.85 2.81
C HIS A 147 11.64 -9.65 1.84
N LEU A 148 11.73 -8.68 0.94
CA LEU A 148 10.73 -8.48 -0.12
C LEU A 148 10.87 -9.57 -1.18
N PRO A 149 9.84 -10.41 -1.41
CA PRO A 149 9.85 -11.40 -2.49
C PRO A 149 9.68 -10.70 -3.84
N LEU A 150 10.71 -10.74 -4.68
CA LEU A 150 10.73 -10.09 -5.99
C LEU A 150 10.47 -11.07 -7.11
N TYR A 151 9.64 -10.68 -8.06
CA TYR A 151 9.27 -11.49 -9.21
C TYR A 151 9.24 -10.65 -10.48
N SER A 152 9.74 -11.21 -11.58
CA SER A 152 9.72 -10.57 -12.89
C SER A 152 8.50 -11.01 -13.71
N ASP A 153 7.68 -10.06 -14.15
CA ASP A 153 6.62 -10.23 -15.15
C ASP A 153 7.16 -9.80 -16.53
N THR A 154 8.16 -10.53 -17.05
CA THR A 154 8.79 -10.20 -18.33
C THR A 154 7.82 -10.29 -19.52
N SER A 155 6.78 -11.13 -19.44
CA SER A 155 5.73 -11.19 -20.46
C SER A 155 4.86 -9.92 -20.46
N GLY A 156 4.70 -9.30 -19.31
CA GLY A 156 3.83 -8.17 -19.08
C GLY A 156 2.35 -8.52 -19.14
N ASP A 157 2.00 -9.80 -19.19
CA ASP A 157 0.61 -10.23 -19.30
C ASP A 157 -0.17 -9.92 -18.05
N PHE A 158 0.41 -10.23 -16.87
CA PHE A 158 -0.18 -9.89 -15.59
C PHE A 158 -0.32 -8.38 -15.42
N SER A 159 0.74 -7.63 -15.76
CA SER A 159 0.73 -6.17 -15.65
C SER A 159 -0.34 -5.53 -16.54
N ARG A 160 -0.60 -6.07 -17.74
CA ARG A 160 -1.66 -5.57 -18.64
C ARG A 160 -3.06 -5.90 -18.13
N ASP A 161 -3.27 -7.12 -17.66
CA ASP A 161 -4.60 -7.59 -17.27
C ASP A 161 -5.08 -6.96 -15.93
N TYR A 162 -4.14 -6.41 -15.13
CA TYR A 162 -4.43 -5.76 -13.84
C TYR A 162 -4.00 -4.29 -13.80
N ASP A 163 -4.04 -3.60 -14.93
CA ASP A 163 -3.81 -2.16 -15.09
C ASP A 163 -2.49 -1.62 -14.50
N ALA A 164 -1.50 -2.49 -14.33
CA ALA A 164 -0.15 -2.08 -13.97
C ALA A 164 0.69 -1.68 -15.21
N LEU A 165 0.19 -1.96 -16.40
CA LEU A 165 0.73 -1.53 -17.69
C LEU A 165 -0.43 -1.10 -18.60
N ILE A 166 -0.64 0.20 -18.72
CA ILE A 166 -1.68 0.77 -19.58
C ILE A 166 -1.08 1.18 -20.91
N PRO A 167 -1.66 0.76 -22.06
CA PRO A 167 -1.23 1.24 -23.36
C PRO A 167 -1.19 2.76 -23.41
N GLU A 168 -0.15 3.34 -24.04
CA GLU A 168 0.05 4.79 -24.24
C GLU A 168 0.37 5.60 -22.95
N VAL A 169 0.08 5.05 -21.74
CA VAL A 169 0.43 5.67 -20.46
C VAL A 169 1.74 5.11 -19.91
N GLY A 170 1.93 3.79 -20.03
CA GLY A 170 3.07 3.08 -19.48
C GLY A 170 2.75 2.37 -18.18
N GLU A 171 3.77 2.23 -17.33
CA GLU A 171 3.65 1.55 -16.05
C GLU A 171 2.96 2.42 -15.00
N ILE A 172 2.03 1.80 -14.29
CA ILE A 172 1.32 2.39 -13.14
C ILE A 172 1.54 1.48 -11.92
N PRO A 173 1.76 2.05 -10.73
CA PRO A 173 1.90 1.23 -9.54
C PRO A 173 0.52 0.69 -9.14
N GLN A 174 0.43 -0.59 -8.83
CA GLN A 174 -0.82 -1.21 -8.39
C GLN A 174 -0.61 -1.99 -7.10
N LEU A 175 -1.57 -1.86 -6.18
CA LEU A 175 -1.74 -2.79 -5.07
C LEU A 175 -2.91 -3.70 -5.37
N LEU A 176 -2.63 -4.98 -5.53
CA LEU A 176 -3.59 -6.00 -5.91
C LEU A 176 -3.71 -7.03 -4.78
N VAL A 177 -4.92 -7.45 -4.49
CA VAL A 177 -5.17 -8.50 -3.50
C VAL A 177 -5.96 -9.63 -4.16
N PHE A 178 -5.47 -10.83 -3.97
CA PHE A 178 -6.09 -12.07 -4.45
C PHE A 178 -6.40 -12.99 -3.27
N THR A 179 -7.44 -13.81 -3.43
CA THR A 179 -7.79 -14.85 -2.47
C THR A 179 -7.81 -16.21 -3.17
N ARG A 180 -7.43 -17.27 -2.44
CA ARG A 180 -7.53 -18.65 -2.90
C ARG A 180 -8.42 -19.41 -1.93
N ARG A 181 -9.62 -19.81 -2.37
CA ARG A 181 -10.60 -20.56 -1.60
C ARG A 181 -11.05 -21.76 -2.42
N ASP A 182 -11.09 -22.93 -1.80
CA ASP A 182 -11.53 -24.18 -2.45
C ASP A 182 -10.83 -24.43 -3.81
N GLY A 183 -9.54 -24.13 -3.89
CA GLY A 183 -8.74 -24.26 -5.11
C GLY A 183 -8.99 -23.18 -6.17
N THR A 184 -9.90 -22.24 -5.95
CA THR A 184 -10.20 -21.15 -6.88
C THR A 184 -9.52 -19.87 -6.46
N ILE A 185 -8.70 -19.30 -7.34
CA ILE A 185 -8.10 -17.99 -7.17
C ILE A 185 -9.09 -16.93 -7.69
N ARG A 186 -9.32 -15.91 -6.88
CA ARG A 186 -10.17 -14.77 -7.24
C ARG A 186 -9.45 -13.46 -6.98
N PHE A 187 -9.64 -12.52 -7.85
CA PHE A 187 -9.32 -11.12 -7.56
C PHE A 187 -10.23 -10.65 -6.42
N PHE A 188 -9.65 -9.99 -5.43
CA PHE A 188 -10.40 -9.51 -4.28
C PHE A 188 -10.54 -7.99 -4.28
N TRP A 189 -9.43 -7.28 -4.48
CA TRP A 189 -9.42 -5.82 -4.40
C TRP A 189 -8.15 -5.23 -5.02
N ALA A 190 -8.27 -4.03 -5.57
CA ALA A 190 -7.13 -3.19 -5.95
C ALA A 190 -7.29 -1.78 -5.40
N GLY A 191 -6.17 -1.06 -5.27
CA GLY A 191 -6.18 0.38 -5.08
C GLY A 191 -6.41 1.07 -6.42
N GLU A 192 -7.52 1.76 -6.57
CA GLU A 192 -7.83 2.55 -7.76
C GLU A 192 -7.16 3.93 -7.63
N MET A 193 -5.85 3.96 -7.90
CA MET A 193 -4.97 5.10 -7.64
C MET A 193 -4.74 5.90 -8.93
N ASP A 194 -5.69 6.77 -9.29
CA ASP A 194 -5.54 7.67 -10.42
C ASP A 194 -6.11 9.07 -10.15
N ASP A 195 -5.86 10.00 -11.08
CA ASP A 195 -6.32 11.39 -10.97
C ASP A 195 -7.85 11.52 -11.03
N THR A 196 -8.56 10.51 -11.52
CA THR A 196 -10.02 10.56 -11.67
C THR A 196 -10.74 10.32 -10.34
N THR A 197 -10.05 9.75 -9.36
CA THR A 197 -10.56 9.47 -8.02
C THR A 197 -10.11 10.47 -6.96
N ALA A 198 -9.34 11.49 -7.35
CA ALA A 198 -8.89 12.56 -6.48
C ALA A 198 -9.84 13.77 -6.51
N ASP A 199 -9.97 14.46 -5.40
CA ASP A 199 -10.67 15.74 -5.35
C ASP A 199 -9.94 16.81 -6.19
N PRO A 200 -10.64 17.79 -6.77
CA PRO A 200 -10.01 18.85 -7.55
C PRO A 200 -8.88 19.56 -6.79
N GLY A 201 -7.68 19.54 -7.34
CA GLY A 201 -6.48 20.12 -6.72
C GLY A 201 -5.82 19.25 -5.65
N GLN A 202 -6.35 18.04 -5.40
CA GLN A 202 -5.73 17.04 -4.53
C GLN A 202 -4.76 16.19 -5.34
N ASP A 203 -3.56 15.99 -4.80
CA ASP A 203 -2.61 15.04 -5.35
C ASP A 203 -3.03 13.62 -4.93
N PRO A 204 -3.19 12.65 -5.87
CA PRO A 204 -3.64 11.29 -5.56
C PRO A 204 -2.58 10.43 -4.83
N ARG A 205 -1.48 11.01 -4.38
CA ARG A 205 -0.34 10.34 -3.73
C ARG A 205 -0.68 9.35 -2.63
N GLY A 206 -1.85 9.40 -2.12
CA GLY A 206 -2.22 8.59 -0.99
C GLY A 206 -3.54 7.83 -1.13
N ALA A 207 -4.05 7.66 -2.33
CA ALA A 207 -5.34 7.02 -2.56
C ALA A 207 -5.19 5.54 -3.05
N PRO A 208 -5.33 4.53 -2.19
CA PRO A 208 -5.36 4.57 -0.74
C PRO A 208 -3.98 4.87 -0.15
N ASP A 209 -3.92 5.56 0.97
CA ASP A 209 -2.65 5.95 1.59
C ASP A 209 -1.92 4.72 2.16
N LEU A 210 -0.96 4.22 1.40
CA LEU A 210 -0.15 3.05 1.73
C LEU A 210 1.26 3.40 2.21
N MET A 211 1.63 4.68 2.09
CA MET A 211 2.98 5.13 2.39
C MET A 211 3.08 5.73 3.80
N PRO A 212 3.75 5.05 4.73
CA PRO A 212 4.01 5.59 6.07
C PRO A 212 4.68 6.97 6.05
N LEU A 213 5.45 7.26 4.99
CA LEU A 213 6.10 8.55 4.78
C LEU A 213 5.11 9.72 4.83
N TRP A 214 4.00 9.62 4.08
CA TRP A 214 3.01 10.69 4.03
C TRP A 214 2.29 10.87 5.35
N THR A 215 1.94 9.77 6.01
CA THR A 215 1.33 9.78 7.33
C THR A 215 2.23 10.46 8.38
N ILE A 216 3.54 10.20 8.34
CA ILE A 216 4.50 10.85 9.26
C ILE A 216 4.60 12.35 8.98
N LEU A 217 4.63 12.76 7.71
CA LEU A 217 4.68 14.18 7.34
C LEU A 217 3.41 14.91 7.73
N ASP A 218 2.23 14.27 7.67
CA ASP A 218 0.96 14.87 8.10
C ASP A 218 0.90 15.20 9.60
N PHE A 219 1.81 14.65 10.42
CA PHE A 219 1.94 15.03 11.83
C PHE A 219 2.82 16.26 12.04
N THR A 220 3.40 16.82 10.99
CA THR A 220 4.28 18.00 11.07
C THR A 220 3.57 19.29 10.65
N PRO A 221 3.98 20.47 11.15
CA PRO A 221 3.41 21.73 10.72
C PRO A 221 3.55 21.98 9.21
N GLU A 222 4.61 21.46 8.59
CA GLU A 222 4.92 21.61 7.17
C GLU A 222 4.05 20.71 6.29
N GLY A 223 3.53 19.60 6.85
CA GLY A 223 2.75 18.60 6.12
C GLY A 223 3.52 17.93 4.99
N ARG A 224 2.80 17.47 3.98
CA ARG A 224 3.37 16.76 2.81
C ARG A 224 4.13 17.67 1.85
N GLY A 225 3.90 18.98 1.91
CA GLY A 225 4.38 19.93 0.91
C GLY A 225 3.65 19.79 -0.43
N ALA A 226 3.79 20.81 -1.31
CA ALA A 226 3.13 20.82 -2.62
C ALA A 226 3.99 20.19 -3.72
N ASP A 227 5.32 20.34 -3.66
CA ASP A 227 6.23 20.08 -4.79
C ASP A 227 7.36 19.09 -4.43
N TRP A 228 7.32 18.49 -3.24
CA TRP A 228 8.34 17.56 -2.81
C TRP A 228 7.88 16.10 -2.92
N TYR A 229 8.79 15.27 -3.47
CA TYR A 229 8.61 13.82 -3.58
C TYR A 229 9.89 13.09 -3.15
N PRO A 230 9.80 11.83 -2.68
CA PRO A 230 10.99 11.05 -2.36
C PRO A 230 11.87 10.83 -3.59
N SER A 231 13.17 10.78 -3.35
CA SER A 231 14.20 10.52 -4.37
C SER A 231 14.94 9.22 -4.06
N LEU A 232 15.58 8.63 -5.07
CA LEU A 232 16.42 7.44 -4.89
C LEU A 232 17.70 7.74 -4.11
N THR A 233 18.19 8.98 -4.21
CA THR A 233 19.39 9.46 -3.52
C THR A 233 19.19 10.87 -2.99
N TYR A 234 19.86 11.19 -1.90
CA TYR A 234 19.87 12.53 -1.32
C TYR A 234 21.33 13.03 -1.20
N PRO A 235 21.56 14.36 -1.28
CA PRO A 235 22.89 14.92 -1.00
C PRO A 235 23.38 14.49 0.37
N ALA A 236 24.66 14.18 0.49
CA ALA A 236 25.28 13.97 1.78
C ALA A 236 25.16 15.27 2.61
N LYS A 237 24.76 15.14 3.88
CA LYS A 237 24.71 16.26 4.82
C LYS A 237 26.12 16.68 5.22
#